data_7c7f3bb3dfbda3fad1a9fa6d0dc038e1
#
_entry.id   7c7f3bb3dfbda3fad1a9fa6d0dc038e1
#
_cell.length_a   1.000
_cell.length_b   1.000
_cell.length_c   1.000
_cell.angle_alpha   90.00
_cell.angle_beta   90.00
_cell.angle_gamma   90.00
#
_symmetry.space_group_name_H-M   'P 1'
#
loop_
_entity.id
_entity.type
_entity.pdbx_description
1 polymer ?
#
loop_
_entity_poly.entity_id
_entity_poly.type
_entity_poly.pdbx_seq_one_letter_code
_entity_poly.pdbx_strand_id
1 'polypeptide(L)'
;VITLKFRSKGGKIITKDVAAGRLARAIRPLLRLPGRRLFQHQLENGEVRAVTAHEVNTCLREMAGTSISLKDFRMLLASASVLETLAHVTRAPRERQRRKQVRAAVSAAADELANTPTICRKSYVHESVVTAFEQGALERFSTSLKRARSPIRRARVLAKIIAAADKPPWSEGQRGSIRAP
;
A
#
# COMPACT_ATOMS: atom_id res chain seq x y z
N VAL A 1 14.06 -13.79 11.42
CA VAL A 1 14.30 -12.70 10.46
C VAL A 1 14.75 -13.33 9.15
N ILE A 2 14.28 -12.80 8.03
CA ILE A 2 14.72 -13.15 6.67
C ILE A 2 15.39 -11.90 6.11
N THR A 3 16.64 -12.01 5.69
CA THR A 3 17.31 -10.93 4.95
C THR A 3 17.18 -11.19 3.45
N LEU A 4 16.44 -10.34 2.76
CA LEU A 4 16.26 -10.37 1.31
C LEU A 4 17.24 -9.39 0.67
N LYS A 5 18.12 -9.88 -0.21
CA LYS A 5 19.06 -9.08 -0.99
C LYS A 5 18.76 -9.26 -2.47
N PHE A 6 18.41 -8.18 -3.16
CA PHE A 6 18.04 -8.24 -4.56
C PHE A 6 18.41 -6.96 -5.32
N ARG A 7 18.50 -7.06 -6.64
CA ARG A 7 18.73 -5.92 -7.53
C ARG A 7 17.37 -5.34 -7.96
N SER A 8 17.15 -4.06 -7.67
CA SER A 8 15.95 -3.33 -8.11
C SER A 8 15.98 -3.04 -9.61
N LYS A 9 14.85 -2.60 -10.18
CA LYS A 9 14.72 -2.24 -11.60
C LYS A 9 15.74 -1.18 -12.06
N GLY A 10 16.18 -0.29 -11.16
CA GLY A 10 17.23 0.72 -11.42
C GLY A 10 18.65 0.22 -11.18
N GLY A 11 18.89 -1.09 -11.02
CA GLY A 11 20.22 -1.66 -10.79
C GLY A 11 20.73 -1.56 -9.35
N LYS A 12 20.09 -0.78 -8.49
CA LYS A 12 20.45 -0.61 -7.08
C LYS A 12 20.24 -1.92 -6.30
N ILE A 13 21.22 -2.31 -5.49
CA ILE A 13 21.08 -3.44 -4.57
C ILE A 13 20.26 -2.98 -3.37
N ILE A 14 19.20 -3.71 -3.09
CA ILE A 14 18.31 -3.49 -1.96
C ILE A 14 18.49 -4.65 -0.97
N THR A 15 18.64 -4.31 0.30
CA THR A 15 18.62 -5.28 1.40
C THR A 15 17.42 -4.96 2.30
N LYS A 16 16.59 -5.97 2.60
CA LYS A 16 15.43 -5.84 3.48
C LYS A 16 15.37 -6.99 4.46
N ASP A 17 15.18 -6.64 5.73
CA ASP A 17 14.92 -7.59 6.79
C ASP A 17 13.42 -7.72 7.04
N VAL A 18 12.93 -8.96 7.05
CA VAL A 18 11.53 -9.31 7.27
C VAL A 18 11.41 -10.21 8.49
N ALA A 19 10.79 -9.71 9.53
CA ALA A 19 10.51 -10.47 10.75
C ALA A 19 9.22 -11.29 10.59
N ALA A 20 9.26 -12.41 9.85
CA ALA A 20 8.10 -13.27 9.61
C ALA A 20 8.48 -14.74 9.71
N GLY A 21 8.27 -15.34 10.89
CA GLY A 21 8.64 -16.73 11.14
C GLY A 21 7.93 -17.76 10.25
N ARG A 22 6.65 -17.52 9.92
CA ARG A 22 5.88 -18.38 8.99
C ARG A 22 6.47 -18.32 7.58
N LEU A 23 6.79 -17.11 7.09
CA LEU A 23 7.42 -16.91 5.78
C LEU A 23 8.81 -17.56 5.73
N ALA A 24 9.61 -17.43 6.80
CA ALA A 24 10.93 -18.07 6.90
C ALA A 24 10.84 -19.58 6.75
N ARG A 25 9.84 -20.22 7.39
CA ARG A 25 9.61 -21.66 7.25
C ARG A 25 9.20 -22.06 5.84
N ALA A 26 8.34 -21.26 5.19
CA ALA A 26 7.88 -21.51 3.82
C ALA A 26 8.99 -21.34 2.77
N ILE A 27 9.90 -20.37 2.98
CA ILE A 27 11.03 -20.10 2.05
C ILE A 27 12.16 -21.12 2.19
N ARG A 28 12.39 -21.67 3.39
CA ARG A 28 13.53 -22.58 3.65
C ARG A 28 13.62 -23.77 2.69
N PRO A 29 12.54 -24.49 2.34
CA PRO A 29 12.61 -25.55 1.33
C PRO A 29 13.00 -25.02 -0.06
N LEU A 30 12.55 -23.83 -0.45
CA LEU A 30 12.84 -23.23 -1.76
C LEU A 30 14.33 -22.94 -1.95
N LEU A 31 15.06 -22.65 -0.87
CA LEU A 31 16.52 -22.44 -0.91
C LEU A 31 17.31 -23.70 -1.26
N ARG A 32 16.70 -24.89 -1.19
CA ARG A 32 17.32 -26.17 -1.54
C ARG A 32 17.17 -26.52 -3.01
N LEU A 33 16.25 -25.85 -3.71
CA LEU A 33 16.02 -26.07 -5.14
C LEU A 33 17.18 -25.47 -5.95
N PRO A 34 17.59 -26.14 -7.04
CA PRO A 34 18.64 -25.63 -7.90
C PRO A 34 18.19 -24.35 -8.60
N GLY A 35 19.15 -23.44 -8.91
CA GLY A 35 18.89 -22.20 -9.62
C GLY A 35 19.19 -20.94 -8.80
N ARG A 36 18.99 -19.77 -9.44
CA ARG A 36 19.31 -18.46 -8.86
C ARG A 36 18.09 -17.71 -8.31
N ARG A 37 16.88 -18.25 -8.52
CA ARG A 37 15.64 -17.57 -8.11
C ARG A 37 15.14 -18.13 -6.80
N LEU A 38 14.68 -17.26 -5.92
CA LEU A 38 14.08 -17.68 -4.65
C LEU A 38 12.68 -18.27 -4.87
N PHE A 39 11.86 -17.60 -5.67
CA PHE A 39 10.50 -18.05 -5.95
C PHE A 39 10.50 -18.98 -7.16
N GLN A 40 10.49 -20.25 -6.88
CA GLN A 40 10.47 -21.36 -7.84
C GLN A 40 9.78 -22.57 -7.22
N HIS A 41 9.33 -23.49 -8.06
CA HIS A 41 8.72 -24.75 -7.65
C HIS A 41 9.23 -25.89 -8.52
N GLN A 42 9.16 -27.09 -7.99
CA GLN A 42 9.50 -28.30 -8.72
C GLN A 42 8.23 -28.95 -9.22
N LEU A 43 8.21 -29.29 -10.51
CA LEU A 43 7.13 -30.03 -11.15
C LEU A 43 7.25 -31.54 -10.82
N GLU A 44 6.21 -32.31 -11.08
CA GLU A 44 6.19 -33.77 -10.87
C GLU A 44 7.28 -34.50 -11.67
N ASN A 45 7.66 -33.98 -12.82
CA ASN A 45 8.75 -34.51 -13.64
C ASN A 45 10.15 -34.13 -13.14
N GLY A 46 10.26 -33.43 -12.01
CA GLY A 46 11.52 -32.98 -11.42
C GLY A 46 12.05 -31.65 -11.97
N GLU A 47 11.47 -31.10 -13.03
CA GLU A 47 11.86 -29.79 -13.59
C GLU A 47 11.58 -28.67 -12.59
N VAL A 48 12.53 -27.72 -12.43
CA VAL A 48 12.37 -26.55 -11.57
C VAL A 48 12.02 -25.34 -12.42
N ARG A 49 10.87 -24.73 -12.11
CA ARG A 49 10.37 -23.52 -12.79
C ARG A 49 10.29 -22.34 -11.86
N ALA A 50 10.59 -21.17 -12.43
CA ALA A 50 10.41 -19.89 -11.72
C ALA A 50 8.93 -19.54 -11.61
N VAL A 51 8.49 -19.11 -10.43
CA VAL A 51 7.15 -18.53 -10.24
C VAL A 51 7.08 -17.19 -10.96
N THR A 52 6.07 -17.01 -11.79
CA THR A 52 5.80 -15.78 -12.54
C THR A 52 4.85 -14.85 -11.81
N ALA A 53 4.89 -13.55 -12.13
CA ALA A 53 3.92 -12.59 -11.60
C ALA A 53 2.47 -12.92 -12.05
N HIS A 54 2.31 -13.54 -13.22
CA HIS A 54 1.00 -13.99 -13.72
C HIS A 54 0.41 -15.07 -12.82
N GLU A 55 1.18 -16.12 -12.50
CA GLU A 55 0.75 -17.20 -11.61
C GLU A 55 0.38 -16.69 -10.23
N VAL A 56 1.20 -15.79 -9.65
CA VAL A 56 0.87 -15.18 -8.34
C VAL A 56 -0.42 -14.37 -8.42
N ASN A 57 -0.63 -13.56 -9.46
CA ASN A 57 -1.85 -12.79 -9.61
C ASN A 57 -3.08 -13.68 -9.84
N THR A 58 -2.94 -14.80 -10.54
CA THR A 58 -4.01 -15.79 -10.71
C THR A 58 -4.41 -16.42 -9.38
N CYS A 59 -3.44 -16.92 -8.63
CA CYS A 59 -3.65 -17.45 -7.28
C CYS A 59 -4.31 -16.42 -6.33
N LEU A 60 -3.87 -15.16 -6.38
CA LEU A 60 -4.46 -14.10 -5.57
C LEU A 60 -5.94 -13.87 -5.91
N ARG A 61 -6.31 -13.85 -7.19
CA ARG A 61 -7.70 -13.69 -7.64
C ARG A 61 -8.58 -14.87 -7.22
N GLU A 62 -8.08 -16.08 -7.36
CA GLU A 62 -8.77 -17.30 -6.93
C GLU A 62 -9.04 -17.28 -5.42
N MET A 63 -8.02 -16.96 -4.61
CA MET A 63 -8.15 -16.90 -3.15
C MET A 63 -9.07 -15.78 -2.67
N ALA A 64 -9.07 -14.62 -3.36
CA ALA A 64 -9.85 -13.46 -2.96
C ALA A 64 -11.27 -13.44 -3.51
N GLY A 65 -11.58 -14.25 -4.53
CA GLY A 65 -12.85 -14.20 -5.25
C GLY A 65 -13.11 -12.86 -5.97
N THR A 66 -12.04 -12.06 -6.20
CA THR A 66 -12.15 -10.74 -6.83
C THR A 66 -10.88 -10.38 -7.61
N SER A 67 -11.00 -9.38 -8.49
CA SER A 67 -9.88 -8.93 -9.31
C SER A 67 -8.88 -8.12 -8.49
N ILE A 68 -7.86 -8.81 -7.94
CA ILE A 68 -6.71 -8.21 -7.26
C ILE A 68 -5.39 -8.67 -7.86
N SER A 69 -4.33 -7.92 -7.61
CA SER A 69 -2.98 -8.17 -8.09
C SER A 69 -1.92 -7.79 -7.06
N LEU A 70 -0.68 -8.21 -7.29
CA LEU A 70 0.47 -7.76 -6.49
C LEU A 70 0.63 -6.24 -6.47
N LYS A 71 0.19 -5.55 -7.53
CA LYS A 71 0.21 -4.09 -7.60
C LYS A 71 -0.70 -3.46 -6.55
N ASP A 72 -1.88 -4.04 -6.30
CA ASP A 72 -2.84 -3.52 -5.33
C ASP A 72 -2.31 -3.57 -3.90
N PHE A 73 -1.54 -4.61 -3.56
CA PHE A 73 -0.81 -4.65 -2.28
C PHE A 73 0.23 -3.53 -2.17
N ARG A 74 0.94 -3.21 -3.25
CA ARG A 74 1.89 -2.09 -3.25
C ARG A 74 1.18 -0.75 -3.12
N MET A 75 0.01 -0.59 -3.76
CA MET A 75 -0.83 0.60 -3.62
C MET A 75 -1.36 0.74 -2.20
N LEU A 76 -1.82 -0.35 -1.59
CA LEU A 76 -2.28 -0.37 -0.21
C LEU A 76 -1.16 0.05 0.76
N LEU A 77 0.03 -0.54 0.63
CA LEU A 77 1.18 -0.23 1.50
C LEU A 77 1.64 1.22 1.34
N ALA A 78 1.81 1.70 0.09
CA ALA A 78 2.21 3.08 -0.15
C ALA A 78 1.20 4.09 0.39
N SER A 79 -0.08 3.88 0.10
CA SER A 79 -1.15 4.78 0.55
C SER A 79 -1.29 4.78 2.07
N ALA A 80 -1.15 3.63 2.72
CA ALA A 80 -1.19 3.51 4.18
C ALA A 80 0.02 4.18 4.85
N SER A 81 1.23 4.03 4.30
CA SER A 81 2.45 4.68 4.78
C SER A 81 2.37 6.20 4.66
N VAL A 82 1.95 6.71 3.49
CA VAL A 82 1.73 8.16 3.28
C VAL A 82 0.66 8.69 4.23
N LEU A 83 -0.46 7.99 4.36
CA LEU A 83 -1.54 8.35 5.27
C LEU A 83 -1.05 8.45 6.72
N GLU A 84 -0.29 7.46 7.20
CA GLU A 84 0.26 7.42 8.54
C GLU A 84 1.20 8.62 8.77
N THR A 85 2.12 8.88 7.85
CA THR A 85 3.04 10.02 7.94
C THR A 85 2.28 11.35 8.00
N LEU A 86 1.30 11.55 7.11
CA LEU A 86 0.52 12.79 7.06
C LEU A 86 -0.41 12.98 8.26
N ALA A 87 -0.89 11.89 8.87
CA ALA A 87 -1.70 11.95 10.09
C ALA A 87 -0.95 12.40 11.34
N HIS A 88 0.38 12.29 11.33
CA HIS A 88 1.24 12.68 12.47
C HIS A 88 1.82 14.09 12.31
N VAL A 89 1.59 14.76 11.19
CA VAL A 89 2.06 16.14 10.98
C VAL A 89 0.91 17.12 11.07
N THR A 90 1.15 18.26 11.71
CA THR A 90 0.21 19.40 11.68
C THR A 90 0.18 19.95 10.26
N ARG A 91 -1.01 20.01 9.66
CA ARG A 91 -1.21 20.52 8.31
C ARG A 91 -0.79 21.99 8.24
N ALA A 92 0.14 22.29 7.36
CA ALA A 92 0.64 23.65 7.20
C ALA A 92 -0.43 24.58 6.58
N PRO A 93 -0.50 25.87 6.99
CA PRO A 93 -1.49 26.82 6.46
C PRO A 93 -1.25 27.16 4.99
N ARG A 94 0.04 27.27 4.58
CA ARG A 94 0.43 27.64 3.21
C ARG A 94 0.50 26.41 2.30
N GLU A 95 -0.10 26.49 1.11
CA GLU A 95 -0.12 25.42 0.12
C GLU A 95 1.29 24.89 -0.23
N ARG A 96 2.25 25.78 -0.46
CA ARG A 96 3.65 25.38 -0.75
C ARG A 96 4.24 24.49 0.34
N GLN A 97 3.92 24.75 1.60
CA GLN A 97 4.38 23.95 2.74
C GLN A 97 3.64 22.60 2.80
N ARG A 98 2.33 22.57 2.54
CA ARG A 98 1.55 21.32 2.42
C ARG A 98 2.13 20.41 1.34
N ARG A 99 2.41 20.96 0.17
CA ARG A 99 3.07 20.21 -0.92
C ARG A 99 4.44 19.66 -0.50
N LYS A 100 5.21 20.39 0.34
CA LYS A 100 6.47 19.89 0.91
C LYS A 100 6.22 18.73 1.88
N GLN A 101 5.19 18.81 2.73
CA GLN A 101 4.79 17.73 3.64
C GLN A 101 4.39 16.47 2.86
N VAL A 102 3.56 16.61 1.82
CA VAL A 102 3.18 15.49 0.95
C VAL A 102 4.40 14.86 0.27
N ARG A 103 5.31 15.67 -0.29
CA ARG A 103 6.52 15.14 -0.91
C ARG A 103 7.39 14.35 0.07
N ALA A 104 7.54 14.83 1.29
CA ALA A 104 8.30 14.13 2.33
C ALA A 104 7.66 12.78 2.68
N ALA A 105 6.34 12.72 2.86
CA ALA A 105 5.61 11.50 3.12
C ALA A 105 5.71 10.49 1.97
N VAL A 106 5.59 10.96 0.73
CA VAL A 106 5.76 10.12 -0.48
C VAL A 106 7.19 9.61 -0.61
N SER A 107 8.21 10.42 -0.27
CA SER A 107 9.60 9.99 -0.30
C SER A 107 9.85 8.85 0.69
N ALA A 108 9.36 8.96 1.91
CA ALA A 108 9.49 7.91 2.92
C ALA A 108 8.83 6.59 2.45
N ALA A 109 7.61 6.66 1.89
CA ALA A 109 6.93 5.49 1.33
C ALA A 109 7.66 4.91 0.11
N ALA A 110 8.29 5.75 -0.71
CA ALA A 110 9.09 5.31 -1.86
C ALA A 110 10.32 4.52 -1.43
N ASP A 111 11.02 4.97 -0.39
CA ASP A 111 12.18 4.27 0.18
C ASP A 111 11.77 2.89 0.74
N GLU A 112 10.62 2.81 1.43
CA GLU A 112 10.06 1.55 1.90
C GLU A 112 9.81 0.56 0.75
N LEU A 113 9.26 1.05 -0.36
CA LEU A 113 8.92 0.24 -1.54
C LEU A 113 10.09 0.01 -2.51
N ALA A 114 11.28 0.55 -2.21
CA ALA A 114 12.44 0.55 -3.10
C ALA A 114 12.11 1.14 -4.48
N ASN A 115 11.41 2.29 -4.50
CA ASN A 115 11.02 3.03 -5.68
C ASN A 115 11.54 4.48 -5.65
N THR A 116 11.39 5.19 -6.76
CA THR A 116 11.56 6.64 -6.78
C THR A 116 10.30 7.33 -6.26
N PRO A 117 10.40 8.51 -5.62
CA PRO A 117 9.25 9.29 -5.16
C PRO A 117 8.23 9.57 -6.28
N THR A 118 8.72 9.87 -7.48
CA THR A 118 7.86 10.13 -8.66
C THR A 118 7.01 8.91 -9.02
N ILE A 119 7.62 7.73 -9.12
CA ILE A 119 6.89 6.49 -9.41
C ILE A 119 5.95 6.12 -8.27
N CYS A 120 6.40 6.28 -7.02
CA CYS A 120 5.56 6.00 -5.85
C CYS A 120 4.30 6.88 -5.87
N ARG A 121 4.45 8.19 -6.05
CA ARG A 121 3.34 9.14 -6.12
C ARG A 121 2.37 8.84 -7.24
N LYS A 122 2.87 8.58 -8.45
CA LYS A 122 2.04 8.39 -9.64
C LYS A 122 1.33 7.03 -9.68
N SER A 123 1.99 5.96 -9.18
CA SER A 123 1.54 4.60 -9.43
C SER A 123 1.05 3.84 -8.21
N TYR A 124 1.35 4.32 -7.00
CA TYR A 124 1.07 3.57 -5.78
C TYR A 124 0.34 4.35 -4.69
N VAL A 125 0.45 5.68 -4.66
CA VAL A 125 -0.29 6.50 -3.67
C VAL A 125 -1.65 6.89 -4.23
N HIS A 126 -2.71 6.50 -3.52
CA HIS A 126 -4.07 6.87 -3.91
C HIS A 126 -4.29 8.37 -3.74
N GLU A 127 -4.87 9.01 -4.77
CA GLU A 127 -5.05 10.46 -4.80
C GLU A 127 -5.88 10.99 -3.63
N SER A 128 -6.92 10.26 -3.23
CA SER A 128 -7.80 10.64 -2.11
C SER A 128 -7.04 10.89 -0.80
N VAL A 129 -5.90 10.23 -0.57
CA VAL A 129 -5.07 10.46 0.65
C VAL A 129 -4.47 11.85 0.61
N VAL A 130 -3.94 12.26 -0.53
CA VAL A 130 -3.30 13.58 -0.70
C VAL A 130 -4.35 14.68 -0.67
N THR A 131 -5.43 14.49 -1.41
CA THR A 131 -6.57 15.44 -1.45
C THR A 131 -7.17 15.64 -0.06
N ALA A 132 -7.42 14.55 0.69
CA ALA A 132 -7.93 14.63 2.06
C ALA A 132 -6.99 15.40 3.01
N PHE A 133 -5.66 15.25 2.84
CA PHE A 133 -4.71 16.05 3.60
C PHE A 133 -4.72 17.50 3.19
N GLU A 134 -4.66 17.82 1.91
CA GLU A 134 -4.65 19.18 1.39
C GLU A 134 -5.91 19.95 1.78
N GLN A 135 -7.05 19.29 1.83
CA GLN A 135 -8.35 19.84 2.24
C GLN A 135 -8.58 19.88 3.76
N GLY A 136 -7.67 19.28 4.58
CA GLY A 136 -7.84 19.18 6.03
C GLY A 136 -8.81 18.07 6.47
N ALA A 137 -9.33 17.27 5.54
CA ALA A 137 -10.30 16.20 5.85
C ALA A 137 -9.69 15.06 6.67
N LEU A 138 -8.36 14.88 6.67
CA LEU A 138 -7.67 13.87 7.50
C LEU A 138 -7.85 14.10 9.00
N GLU A 139 -8.12 15.32 9.43
CA GLU A 139 -8.34 15.64 10.85
C GLU A 139 -9.54 14.87 11.42
N ARG A 140 -10.59 14.64 10.61
CA ARG A 140 -11.76 13.83 10.98
C ARG A 140 -11.39 12.37 11.31
N PHE A 141 -10.30 11.86 10.74
CA PHE A 141 -9.83 10.49 10.91
C PHE A 141 -8.67 10.38 11.91
N SER A 142 -8.20 11.50 12.48
CA SER A 142 -7.01 11.55 13.33
C SER A 142 -7.08 10.60 14.52
N THR A 143 -8.20 10.55 15.24
CA THR A 143 -8.42 9.62 16.35
C THR A 143 -8.41 8.17 15.89
N SER A 144 -9.05 7.86 14.76
CA SER A 144 -9.07 6.51 14.18
C SER A 144 -7.68 6.06 13.76
N LEU A 145 -6.88 6.95 13.17
CA LEU A 145 -5.50 6.70 12.74
C LEU A 145 -4.57 6.46 13.94
N LYS A 146 -4.66 7.29 14.99
CA LYS A 146 -3.88 7.10 16.25
C LYS A 146 -4.17 5.74 16.91
N ARG A 147 -5.40 5.24 16.81
CA ARG A 147 -5.82 3.92 17.33
C ARG A 147 -5.51 2.76 16.40
N ALA A 148 -5.19 3.01 15.13
CA ALA A 148 -4.96 2.00 14.10
C ALA A 148 -3.54 1.40 14.16
N ARG A 149 -3.21 0.73 15.27
CA ARG A 149 -1.88 0.14 15.48
C ARG A 149 -1.57 -1.09 14.62
N SER A 150 -2.54 -1.71 13.97
CA SER A 150 -2.32 -2.85 13.08
C SER A 150 -2.50 -2.49 11.60
N PRO A 151 -1.80 -3.16 10.67
CA PRO A 151 -1.95 -2.93 9.23
C PRO A 151 -3.41 -3.03 8.75
N ILE A 152 -4.17 -3.99 9.26
CA ILE A 152 -5.60 -4.19 8.91
C ILE A 152 -6.44 -2.98 9.34
N ARG A 153 -6.21 -2.45 10.55
CA ARG A 153 -6.93 -1.26 11.01
C ARG A 153 -6.59 -0.03 10.19
N ARG A 154 -5.32 0.14 9.79
CA ARG A 154 -4.89 1.24 8.89
C ARG A 154 -5.55 1.11 7.51
N ALA A 155 -5.60 -0.09 6.95
CA ALA A 155 -6.28 -0.36 5.69
C ALA A 155 -7.77 0.00 5.74
N ARG A 156 -8.46 -0.31 6.86
CA ARG A 156 -9.87 0.07 7.06
C ARG A 156 -10.07 1.59 7.13
N VAL A 157 -9.15 2.34 7.77
CA VAL A 157 -9.23 3.81 7.79
C VAL A 157 -8.98 4.37 6.40
N LEU A 158 -7.98 3.84 5.66
CA LEU A 158 -7.71 4.22 4.28
C LEU A 158 -8.95 4.00 3.39
N ALA A 159 -9.60 2.84 3.50
CA ALA A 159 -10.84 2.55 2.75
C ALA A 159 -11.96 3.56 3.04
N LYS A 160 -12.12 3.99 4.30
CA LYS A 160 -13.09 5.03 4.67
C LYS A 160 -12.76 6.39 4.04
N ILE A 161 -11.48 6.76 3.96
CA ILE A 161 -11.03 8.00 3.33
C ILE A 161 -11.31 7.97 1.83
N ILE A 162 -11.00 6.86 1.16
CA ILE A 162 -11.27 6.67 -0.26
C ILE A 162 -12.78 6.75 -0.52
N ALA A 163 -13.58 5.99 0.22
CA ALA A 163 -15.03 6.00 0.08
C ALA A 163 -15.67 7.35 0.39
N ALA A 164 -15.08 8.16 1.27
CA ALA A 164 -15.56 9.51 1.54
C ALA A 164 -15.21 10.48 0.41
N ALA A 165 -14.11 10.28 -0.30
CA ALA A 165 -13.71 11.09 -1.44
C ALA A 165 -14.54 10.77 -2.70
N ASP A 166 -15.01 9.52 -2.84
CA ASP A 166 -15.84 9.09 -3.97
C ASP A 166 -17.31 9.51 -3.85
N LYS A 167 -17.73 10.01 -2.68
CA LYS A 167 -19.09 10.55 -2.52
C LYS A 167 -19.18 11.94 -3.16
N PRO A 168 -20.16 12.17 -4.05
CA PRO A 168 -20.38 13.49 -4.63
C PRO A 168 -20.77 14.50 -3.53
N PRO A 169 -20.32 15.75 -3.63
CA PRO A 169 -20.49 16.77 -2.58
C PRO A 169 -21.96 17.12 -2.24
N TRP A 170 -22.93 16.72 -3.08
CA TRP A 170 -24.36 16.98 -2.88
C TRP A 170 -25.11 15.90 -2.07
N SER A 171 -24.45 14.81 -1.63
CA SER A 171 -25.13 13.71 -0.91
C SER A 171 -25.43 14.01 0.57
N GLU A 172 -24.99 15.12 1.13
CA GLU A 172 -25.22 15.50 2.53
C GLU A 172 -26.33 16.56 2.73
N GLY A 173 -26.98 17.04 1.68
CA GLY A 173 -27.88 18.21 1.75
C GLY A 173 -29.40 17.96 1.61
N GLN A 174 -29.88 16.74 1.39
CA GLN A 174 -31.32 16.51 1.16
C GLN A 174 -31.97 15.49 2.12
N ARG A 175 -31.81 15.69 3.42
CA ARG A 175 -32.73 15.13 4.42
C ARG A 175 -33.34 16.25 5.25
N GLY A 176 -33.93 17.23 4.57
CA GLY A 176 -34.64 18.32 5.19
C GLY A 176 -35.89 18.62 4.40
N SER A 177 -37.04 18.19 4.92
CA SER A 177 -38.36 18.77 4.71
C SER A 177 -38.98 18.63 3.31
N ILE A 178 -39.60 17.47 3.06
CA ILE A 178 -40.84 17.49 2.28
C ILE A 178 -41.98 17.44 3.33
N ARG A 179 -42.53 18.60 3.73
CA ARG A 179 -43.89 18.69 4.23
C ARG A 179 -44.79 18.58 2.99
N ALA A 180 -45.56 17.52 2.94
CA ALA A 180 -46.67 17.41 2.02
C ALA A 180 -47.82 18.37 2.44
N PRO A 181 -48.61 18.87 1.48
CA PRO A 181 -49.78 19.73 1.72
C PRO A 181 -50.89 18.95 2.41
#